data_0a21e3a1c21e7dcf6efd2ade0e3ff6c6
#
_entry.id   0a21e3a1c21e7dcf6efd2ade0e3ff6c6
#
_cell.length_a   1.000
_cell.length_b   1.000
_cell.length_c   1.000
_cell.angle_alpha   90.00
_cell.angle_beta   90.00
_cell.angle_gamma   90.00
#
_symmetry.space_group_name_H-M   'P 1'
#
loop_
_entity.id
_entity.type
_entity.pdbx_description
1 polymer ?
#
loop_
_entity_poly.entity_id
_entity_poly.type
_entity_poly.pdbx_seq_one_letter_code
_entity_poly.pdbx_strand_id
1 'polypeptide(L)'
;MCIRDRADALITASKGTMDDAVVGELVDEATRLDMFVNDLVVVKAEGSDVEIASLEDVKNIEGKVAIGDAVTVPAGKYANQALSTIGLYTGAAGDDGVYAPEFADRVALADKVGTAAKYVSTGDATIGFVYSSDIFRYDGIEQAFVCPEDTHKPIIYPGAVAASSEHAKAAADFLDFCMNDAEAQKVWAKYGFELFA
;
A
#
# COMPACT_ATOMS: atom_id res chain seq x y z
N MET A 1 -9.36 -23.52 -13.62
CA MET A 1 -9.81 -22.39 -14.45
C MET A 1 -9.09 -21.15 -13.97
N CYS A 2 -8.14 -20.66 -14.73
CA CYS A 2 -7.32 -19.51 -14.33
C CYS A 2 -8.17 -18.23 -14.53
N ILE A 3 -8.39 -17.45 -13.50
CA ILE A 3 -9.18 -16.20 -13.57
C ILE A 3 -8.35 -15.08 -14.25
N ARG A 4 -7.04 -15.29 -14.41
CA ARG A 4 -6.09 -14.28 -14.93
C ARG A 4 -6.29 -13.89 -16.40
N ASP A 5 -6.99 -14.72 -17.18
CA ASP A 5 -7.28 -14.52 -18.60
C ASP A 5 -8.65 -13.90 -18.89
N ARG A 6 -9.35 -13.42 -17.83
CA ARG A 6 -10.73 -12.87 -17.92
C ARG A 6 -10.89 -11.56 -17.16
N ALA A 7 -9.83 -10.84 -16.93
CA ALA A 7 -9.91 -9.50 -16.36
C ALA A 7 -10.13 -8.49 -17.49
N ASP A 8 -11.13 -7.65 -17.37
CA ASP A 8 -11.45 -6.59 -18.33
C ASP A 8 -10.82 -5.25 -17.93
N ALA A 9 -10.52 -5.07 -16.63
CA ALA A 9 -9.81 -3.91 -16.11
C ALA A 9 -8.77 -4.33 -15.05
N LEU A 10 -7.71 -3.54 -14.92
CA LEU A 10 -6.66 -3.68 -13.91
C LEU A 10 -6.59 -2.40 -13.10
N ILE A 11 -6.64 -2.52 -11.77
CA ILE A 11 -6.31 -1.44 -10.83
C ILE A 11 -5.16 -1.93 -9.97
N THR A 12 -4.10 -1.14 -9.85
CA THR A 12 -2.88 -1.51 -9.12
C THR A 12 -2.62 -0.59 -7.94
N ALA A 13 -1.94 -1.11 -6.91
CA ALA A 13 -1.60 -0.36 -5.70
C ALA A 13 -0.33 0.53 -5.85
N SER A 14 0.22 0.64 -7.05
CA SER A 14 1.32 1.55 -7.36
C SER A 14 1.40 1.87 -8.84
N LYS A 15 1.94 3.05 -9.16
CA LYS A 15 2.24 3.42 -10.56
C LYS A 15 3.26 2.48 -11.19
N GLY A 16 4.29 2.05 -10.45
CA GLY A 16 5.32 1.15 -10.98
C GLY A 16 4.74 -0.19 -11.46
N THR A 17 3.82 -0.80 -10.71
CA THR A 17 3.15 -2.02 -11.17
C THR A 17 2.31 -1.80 -12.43
N MET A 18 1.70 -0.62 -12.58
CA MET A 18 0.97 -0.27 -13.79
C MET A 18 1.93 0.01 -14.96
N ASP A 19 3.08 0.64 -14.70
CA ASP A 19 4.12 0.86 -15.71
C ASP A 19 4.64 -0.48 -16.25
N ASP A 20 4.86 -1.46 -15.37
CA ASP A 20 5.23 -2.84 -15.78
C ASP A 20 4.12 -3.49 -16.62
N ALA A 21 2.85 -3.26 -16.30
CA ALA A 21 1.73 -3.79 -17.07
C ALA A 21 1.63 -3.13 -18.47
N VAL A 22 1.95 -1.84 -18.58
CA VAL A 22 2.03 -1.12 -19.87
C VAL A 22 3.19 -1.66 -20.70
N VAL A 23 4.39 -1.78 -20.11
CA VAL A 23 5.58 -2.35 -20.79
C VAL A 23 5.34 -3.78 -21.25
N GLY A 24 4.58 -4.55 -20.46
CA GLY A 24 4.17 -5.92 -20.79
C GLY A 24 3.01 -6.02 -21.78
N GLU A 25 2.51 -4.90 -22.31
CA GLU A 25 1.35 -4.85 -23.22
C GLU A 25 0.09 -5.55 -22.63
N LEU A 26 -0.05 -5.54 -21.28
CA LEU A 26 -1.17 -6.19 -20.59
C LEU A 26 -2.41 -5.29 -20.49
N VAL A 27 -2.23 -3.98 -20.67
CA VAL A 27 -3.30 -2.96 -20.58
C VAL A 27 -3.23 -2.02 -21.78
N ASP A 28 -4.36 -1.42 -22.12
CA ASP A 28 -4.44 -0.31 -23.09
C ASP A 28 -3.99 0.98 -22.38
N GLU A 29 -2.78 1.44 -22.66
CA GLU A 29 -2.19 2.64 -22.06
C GLU A 29 -3.06 3.89 -22.29
N ALA A 30 -3.78 3.97 -23.40
CA ALA A 30 -4.66 5.12 -23.69
C ALA A 30 -5.85 5.24 -22.73
N THR A 31 -6.16 4.16 -21.99
CA THR A 31 -7.24 4.12 -21.01
C THR A 31 -6.73 4.32 -19.56
N ARG A 32 -5.42 4.44 -19.38
CA ARG A 32 -4.81 4.58 -18.06
C ARG A 32 -5.21 5.91 -17.43
N LEU A 33 -5.64 5.83 -16.17
CA LEU A 33 -5.93 7.00 -15.33
C LEU A 33 -5.46 6.75 -13.89
N ASP A 34 -5.02 7.80 -13.23
CA ASP A 34 -4.76 7.77 -11.80
C ASP A 34 -6.10 7.90 -11.09
N MET A 35 -6.50 6.90 -10.29
CA MET A 35 -7.85 6.82 -9.74
C MET A 35 -7.92 7.26 -8.28
N PHE A 36 -7.05 6.68 -7.45
CA PHE A 36 -7.13 6.87 -6.00
C PHE A 36 -5.77 7.16 -5.42
N VAL A 37 -5.78 7.82 -4.27
CA VAL A 37 -4.63 7.96 -3.38
C VAL A 37 -4.89 7.20 -2.08
N ASN A 38 -3.82 6.87 -1.37
CA ASN A 38 -3.86 6.18 -0.10
C ASN A 38 -2.71 6.68 0.77
N ASP A 39 -2.83 6.53 2.09
CA ASP A 39 -1.77 6.87 3.02
C ASP A 39 -0.99 5.64 3.46
N LEU A 40 0.30 5.84 3.72
CA LEU A 40 1.09 4.90 4.49
C LEU A 40 0.85 5.17 5.97
N VAL A 41 0.45 4.15 6.71
CA VAL A 41 0.20 4.27 8.13
C VAL A 41 0.99 3.25 8.94
N VAL A 42 1.36 3.66 10.16
CA VAL A 42 1.82 2.73 11.19
C VAL A 42 0.60 2.26 11.96
N VAL A 43 0.45 0.94 12.06
CA VAL A 43 -0.62 0.31 12.85
C VAL A 43 -0.05 -0.39 14.07
N LYS A 44 -0.89 -0.50 15.09
CA LYS A 44 -0.68 -1.28 16.30
C LYS A 44 -1.84 -2.25 16.51
N ALA A 45 -1.71 -3.20 17.43
CA ALA A 45 -2.84 -4.04 17.81
C ALA A 45 -3.93 -3.18 18.46
N GLU A 46 -5.18 -3.50 18.16
CA GLU A 46 -6.34 -2.82 18.74
C GLU A 46 -6.30 -2.86 20.28
N GLY A 47 -6.44 -1.70 20.91
CA GLY A 47 -6.36 -1.54 22.36
C GLY A 47 -4.94 -1.61 22.96
N SER A 48 -3.89 -1.59 22.14
CA SER A 48 -2.49 -1.51 22.61
C SER A 48 -2.18 -0.13 23.16
N ASP A 49 -1.37 -0.07 24.22
CA ASP A 49 -0.89 1.18 24.84
C ASP A 49 0.29 1.82 24.07
N VAL A 50 0.69 1.26 22.94
CA VAL A 50 1.77 1.82 22.11
C VAL A 50 1.35 3.17 21.56
N GLU A 51 2.15 4.20 21.82
CA GLU A 51 1.95 5.55 21.29
C GLU A 51 3.06 5.90 20.29
N ILE A 52 2.68 6.45 19.14
CA ILE A 52 3.57 6.97 18.10
C ILE A 52 3.11 8.36 17.73
N ALA A 53 3.87 9.37 18.13
CA ALA A 53 3.61 10.77 17.82
C ALA A 53 4.36 11.25 16.57
N SER A 54 5.43 10.54 16.18
CA SER A 54 6.26 10.85 15.03
C SER A 54 6.86 9.58 14.43
N LEU A 55 7.33 9.66 13.19
CA LEU A 55 8.04 8.55 12.54
C LEU A 55 9.33 8.16 13.31
N GLU A 56 9.99 9.14 13.94
CA GLU A 56 11.19 8.93 14.76
C GLU A 56 10.95 7.96 15.93
N ASP A 57 9.73 7.89 16.46
CA ASP A 57 9.39 7.01 17.58
C ASP A 57 9.54 5.53 17.23
N VAL A 58 9.50 5.18 15.93
CA VAL A 58 9.76 3.81 15.44
C VAL A 58 11.14 3.29 15.88
N LYS A 59 12.12 4.19 16.05
CA LYS A 59 13.46 3.83 16.57
C LYS A 59 13.40 3.24 17.96
N ASN A 60 12.48 3.72 18.78
CA ASN A 60 12.40 3.44 20.21
C ASN A 60 11.37 2.36 20.56
N ILE A 61 10.57 1.91 19.61
CA ILE A 61 9.58 0.85 19.83
C ILE A 61 10.30 -0.45 20.19
N GLU A 62 9.89 -1.07 21.27
CA GLU A 62 10.38 -2.40 21.64
C GLU A 62 9.66 -3.49 20.82
N GLY A 63 10.38 -4.57 20.49
CA GLY A 63 9.84 -5.71 19.73
C GLY A 63 9.97 -5.57 18.21
N LYS A 64 9.16 -6.34 17.50
CA LYS A 64 9.21 -6.45 16.03
C LYS A 64 8.40 -5.36 15.35
N VAL A 65 8.84 -5.00 14.14
CA VAL A 65 8.15 -4.10 13.22
C VAL A 65 7.81 -4.88 11.95
N ALA A 66 6.52 -5.05 11.66
CA ALA A 66 6.06 -5.76 10.48
C ALA A 66 6.15 -4.85 9.25
N ILE A 67 6.88 -5.29 8.23
CA ILE A 67 7.10 -4.55 6.98
C ILE A 67 6.90 -5.53 5.81
N GLY A 68 6.19 -5.12 4.78
CA GLY A 68 6.09 -5.90 3.54
C GLY A 68 7.46 -6.05 2.89
N ASP A 69 7.72 -7.20 2.25
CA ASP A 69 8.92 -7.36 1.42
C ASP A 69 8.86 -6.36 0.26
N ALA A 70 9.78 -5.40 0.25
CA ALA A 70 9.77 -4.28 -0.69
C ALA A 70 9.92 -4.69 -2.17
N VAL A 71 10.43 -5.90 -2.44
CA VAL A 71 10.54 -6.43 -3.80
C VAL A 71 9.17 -6.85 -4.35
N THR A 72 8.29 -7.37 -3.50
CA THR A 72 7.01 -7.96 -3.90
C THR A 72 5.79 -7.24 -3.37
N VAL A 73 5.95 -6.41 -2.34
CA VAL A 73 4.87 -5.70 -1.63
C VAL A 73 5.10 -4.19 -1.70
N PRO A 74 4.32 -3.44 -2.50
CA PRO A 74 4.51 -1.99 -2.65
C PRO A 74 4.48 -1.22 -1.33
N ALA A 75 3.63 -1.60 -0.36
CA ALA A 75 3.61 -0.98 0.97
C ALA A 75 4.95 -1.08 1.70
N GLY A 76 5.69 -2.18 1.53
CA GLY A 76 7.03 -2.34 2.08
C GLY A 76 8.04 -1.38 1.46
N LYS A 77 7.92 -1.13 0.17
CA LYS A 77 8.76 -0.15 -0.54
C LYS A 77 8.53 1.27 0.01
N TYR A 78 7.28 1.67 0.19
CA TYR A 78 6.94 2.98 0.80
C TYR A 78 7.39 3.06 2.26
N ALA A 79 7.21 1.97 3.04
CA ALA A 79 7.72 1.90 4.42
C ALA A 79 9.23 2.09 4.49
N ASN A 80 9.99 1.45 3.62
CA ASN A 80 11.44 1.61 3.56
C ASN A 80 11.86 3.03 3.14
N GLN A 81 11.11 3.67 2.22
CA GLN A 81 11.33 5.08 1.90
C GLN A 81 11.14 5.98 3.13
N ALA A 82 10.05 5.80 3.87
CA ALA A 82 9.81 6.53 5.11
C ALA A 82 10.90 6.25 6.15
N LEU A 83 11.28 5.00 6.35
CA LEU A 83 12.36 4.61 7.26
C LEU A 83 13.72 5.17 6.85
N SER A 84 13.95 5.41 5.55
CA SER A 84 15.21 6.02 5.08
C SER A 84 15.35 7.48 5.51
N THR A 85 14.25 8.21 5.64
CA THR A 85 14.27 9.61 6.10
C THR A 85 14.73 9.76 7.54
N ILE A 86 14.56 8.71 8.34
CA ILE A 86 14.99 8.66 9.74
C ILE A 86 16.23 7.79 9.97
N GLY A 87 16.88 7.32 8.91
CA GLY A 87 18.14 6.57 8.96
C GLY A 87 18.02 5.09 9.36
N LEU A 88 16.82 4.51 9.39
CA LEU A 88 16.61 3.09 9.67
C LEU A 88 16.71 2.19 8.42
N TYR A 89 16.77 2.80 7.22
CA TYR A 89 17.01 2.13 5.95
C TYR A 89 17.92 2.99 5.07
N THR A 90 18.80 2.41 4.27
CA THR A 90 19.82 3.18 3.52
C THR A 90 19.41 3.57 2.11
N GLY A 91 18.46 2.89 1.50
CA GLY A 91 18.05 3.08 0.11
C GLY A 91 16.85 4.02 -0.03
N ALA A 92 17.01 5.13 -0.75
CA ALA A 92 15.93 6.09 -0.98
C ALA A 92 14.84 5.59 -1.94
N ALA A 93 15.12 4.59 -2.78
CA ALA A 93 14.11 3.95 -3.64
C ALA A 93 13.18 3.01 -2.85
N GLY A 94 13.64 2.52 -1.68
CA GLY A 94 12.88 1.67 -0.77
C GLY A 94 13.04 0.15 -1.04
N ASP A 95 13.69 -0.24 -2.12
CA ASP A 95 13.97 -1.64 -2.50
C ASP A 95 15.46 -1.87 -2.83
N ASP A 96 16.29 -0.85 -2.68
CA ASP A 96 17.69 -0.80 -3.11
C ASP A 96 18.69 -0.70 -1.96
N GLY A 97 18.25 -0.85 -0.71
CA GLY A 97 19.08 -0.65 0.48
C GLY A 97 19.03 -1.79 1.48
N VAL A 98 19.52 -1.47 2.67
CA VAL A 98 19.55 -2.39 3.82
C VAL A 98 19.09 -1.65 5.08
N TYR A 99 18.51 -2.39 6.02
CA TYR A 99 18.16 -1.85 7.33
C TYR A 99 19.40 -1.54 8.16
N ALA A 100 19.31 -0.50 8.98
CA ALA A 100 20.35 -0.19 9.96
C ALA A 100 20.59 -1.40 10.89
N PRO A 101 21.85 -1.70 11.29
CA PRO A 101 22.16 -2.89 12.07
C PRO A 101 21.33 -3.04 13.35
N GLU A 102 21.07 -1.93 14.04
CA GLU A 102 20.28 -1.88 15.26
C GLU A 102 18.78 -2.10 15.04
N PHE A 103 18.32 -2.00 13.80
CA PHE A 103 16.91 -2.17 13.41
C PHE A 103 16.66 -3.49 12.66
N ALA A 104 17.65 -4.01 11.96
CA ALA A 104 17.52 -5.18 11.08
C ALA A 104 16.93 -6.41 11.78
N ASP A 105 17.37 -6.70 13.00
CA ASP A 105 16.88 -7.84 13.79
C ASP A 105 15.44 -7.66 14.28
N ARG A 106 14.91 -6.44 14.22
CA ARG A 106 13.55 -6.10 14.62
C ARG A 106 12.55 -6.18 13.47
N VAL A 107 13.00 -6.27 12.24
CA VAL A 107 12.13 -6.34 11.08
C VAL A 107 11.51 -7.73 10.94
N ALA A 108 10.19 -7.77 10.86
CA ALA A 108 9.41 -8.94 10.51
C ALA A 108 8.89 -8.76 9.07
N LEU A 109 9.61 -9.34 8.09
CA LEU A 109 9.22 -9.25 6.69
C LEU A 109 7.95 -10.06 6.42
N ALA A 110 7.02 -9.46 5.69
CA ALA A 110 5.75 -10.05 5.31
C ALA A 110 5.66 -10.19 3.78
N ASP A 111 5.14 -11.33 3.32
CA ASP A 111 4.94 -11.62 1.91
C ASP A 111 3.79 -10.83 1.26
N LYS A 112 2.98 -10.18 2.06
CA LYS A 112 1.85 -9.30 1.66
C LYS A 112 1.42 -8.42 2.83
N VAL A 113 0.69 -7.33 2.52
CA VAL A 113 0.17 -6.40 3.54
C VAL A 113 -0.68 -7.10 4.60
N GLY A 114 -1.55 -8.04 4.19
CA GLY A 114 -2.37 -8.78 5.15
C GLY A 114 -1.58 -9.65 6.13
N THR A 115 -0.39 -10.12 5.75
CA THR A 115 0.52 -10.82 6.66
C THR A 115 1.14 -9.84 7.66
N ALA A 116 1.52 -8.63 7.22
CA ALA A 116 2.01 -7.59 8.12
C ALA A 116 0.94 -7.19 9.15
N ALA A 117 -0.30 -6.95 8.69
CA ALA A 117 -1.45 -6.68 9.55
C ALA A 117 -1.68 -7.82 10.57
N LYS A 118 -1.58 -9.07 10.11
CA LYS A 118 -1.74 -10.24 10.98
C LYS A 118 -0.65 -10.31 12.06
N TYR A 119 0.61 -10.07 11.74
CA TYR A 119 1.69 -10.07 12.74
C TYR A 119 1.41 -9.08 13.85
N VAL A 120 0.84 -7.92 13.52
CA VAL A 120 0.45 -6.91 14.51
C VAL A 120 -0.75 -7.38 15.32
N SER A 121 -1.83 -7.84 14.68
CA SER A 121 -3.05 -8.27 15.38
C SER A 121 -2.85 -9.48 16.30
N THR A 122 -1.87 -10.34 16.01
CA THR A 122 -1.53 -11.53 16.83
C THR A 122 -0.44 -11.24 17.89
N GLY A 123 0.18 -10.06 17.87
CA GLY A 123 1.28 -9.70 18.76
C GLY A 123 2.66 -10.26 18.37
N ASP A 124 2.78 -10.83 17.16
CA ASP A 124 4.07 -11.25 16.59
C ASP A 124 4.93 -10.04 16.20
N ALA A 125 4.31 -8.88 15.96
CA ALA A 125 4.95 -7.59 15.82
C ALA A 125 4.22 -6.54 16.67
N THR A 126 5.00 -5.60 17.23
CA THR A 126 4.47 -4.51 18.07
C THR A 126 3.73 -3.48 17.22
N ILE A 127 4.29 -3.17 16.05
CA ILE A 127 3.73 -2.25 15.07
C ILE A 127 3.95 -2.80 13.65
N GLY A 128 3.25 -2.22 12.68
CA GLY A 128 3.48 -2.56 11.27
C GLY A 128 3.14 -1.41 10.35
N PHE A 129 3.68 -1.47 9.12
CA PHE A 129 3.38 -0.52 8.06
C PHE A 129 2.39 -1.14 7.08
N VAL A 130 1.26 -0.46 6.89
CA VAL A 130 0.17 -0.85 5.98
C VAL A 130 -0.41 0.40 5.32
N TYR A 131 -1.40 0.26 4.46
CA TYR A 131 -2.17 1.39 3.95
C TYR A 131 -3.33 1.75 4.88
N SER A 132 -3.79 3.01 4.86
CA SER A 132 -4.96 3.45 5.63
C SER A 132 -6.21 2.62 5.29
N SER A 133 -6.38 2.21 4.04
CA SER A 133 -7.46 1.33 3.60
C SER A 133 -7.41 -0.09 4.20
N ASP A 134 -6.24 -0.56 4.63
CA ASP A 134 -6.10 -1.90 5.22
C ASP A 134 -6.71 -1.99 6.62
N ILE A 135 -6.84 -0.87 7.34
CA ILE A 135 -7.50 -0.81 8.66
C ILE A 135 -8.97 -1.22 8.55
N PHE A 136 -9.62 -0.92 7.43
CA PHE A 136 -11.01 -1.32 7.17
C PHE A 136 -11.15 -2.77 6.69
N ARG A 137 -10.03 -3.39 6.35
CA ARG A 137 -10.00 -4.74 5.76
C ARG A 137 -9.57 -5.81 6.75
N TYR A 138 -8.72 -5.47 7.72
CA TYR A 138 -8.14 -6.42 8.65
C TYR A 138 -8.53 -6.05 10.08
N ASP A 139 -9.16 -7.00 10.77
CA ASP A 139 -9.56 -6.85 12.18
C ASP A 139 -8.35 -6.93 13.12
N GLY A 140 -8.49 -6.32 14.30
CA GLY A 140 -7.53 -6.39 15.39
C GLY A 140 -6.31 -5.48 15.24
N ILE A 141 -6.37 -4.53 14.30
CA ILE A 141 -5.38 -3.47 14.17
C ILE A 141 -6.07 -2.10 14.19
N GLU A 142 -5.36 -1.11 14.69
CA GLU A 142 -5.77 0.30 14.65
C GLU A 142 -4.62 1.20 14.22
N GLN A 143 -4.96 2.37 13.66
CA GLN A 143 -3.98 3.36 13.25
C GLN A 143 -3.31 3.98 14.47
N ALA A 144 -1.99 3.91 14.52
CA ALA A 144 -1.18 4.61 15.51
C ALA A 144 -0.65 5.95 14.97
N PHE A 145 -0.26 5.99 13.69
CA PHE A 145 0.35 7.18 13.08
C PHE A 145 0.19 7.18 11.56
N VAL A 146 -0.01 8.35 10.96
CA VAL A 146 0.04 8.55 9.49
C VAL A 146 1.43 9.03 9.11
N CYS A 147 2.12 8.32 8.23
CA CYS A 147 3.43 8.75 7.74
C CYS A 147 3.29 10.03 6.91
N PRO A 148 4.10 11.06 7.14
CA PRO A 148 4.06 12.29 6.35
C PRO A 148 4.33 12.01 4.87
N GLU A 149 3.61 12.71 3.99
CA GLU A 149 3.69 12.53 2.53
C GLU A 149 5.09 12.79 1.95
N ASP A 150 5.88 13.63 2.60
CA ASP A 150 7.26 13.95 2.21
C ASP A 150 8.27 12.85 2.56
N THR A 151 7.86 11.80 3.30
CA THR A 151 8.70 10.67 3.70
C THR A 151 8.73 9.55 2.68
N HIS A 152 7.79 9.52 1.74
CA HIS A 152 7.68 8.48 0.71
C HIS A 152 7.07 9.05 -0.58
N LYS A 153 7.19 8.30 -1.68
CA LYS A 153 6.50 8.68 -2.93
C LYS A 153 4.98 8.61 -2.74
N PRO A 154 4.21 9.46 -3.47
CA PRO A 154 2.75 9.40 -3.46
C PRO A 154 2.24 7.98 -3.77
N ILE A 155 1.31 7.50 -2.94
CA ILE A 155 0.68 6.20 -3.10
C ILE A 155 -0.53 6.39 -4.00
N ILE A 156 -0.36 6.10 -5.29
CA ILE A 156 -1.38 6.30 -6.31
C ILE A 156 -1.79 4.94 -6.86
N TYR A 157 -3.09 4.74 -6.97
CA TYR A 157 -3.73 3.57 -7.54
C TYR A 157 -4.21 3.90 -8.95
N PRO A 158 -3.45 3.59 -10.00
CA PRO A 158 -3.90 3.74 -11.36
C PRO A 158 -4.79 2.56 -11.78
N GLY A 159 -5.72 2.86 -12.70
CA GLY A 159 -6.55 1.88 -13.39
C GLY A 159 -6.37 1.96 -14.89
N ALA A 160 -6.56 0.84 -15.59
CA ALA A 160 -6.56 0.78 -17.04
C ALA A 160 -7.40 -0.42 -17.53
N VAL A 161 -7.87 -0.37 -18.77
CA VAL A 161 -8.55 -1.49 -19.42
C VAL A 161 -7.51 -2.54 -19.83
N ALA A 162 -7.82 -3.82 -19.62
CA ALA A 162 -6.94 -4.91 -20.04
C ALA A 162 -6.87 -4.97 -21.59
N ALA A 163 -5.66 -5.11 -22.14
CA ALA A 163 -5.44 -5.15 -23.59
C ALA A 163 -6.18 -6.33 -24.27
N SER A 164 -6.40 -7.43 -23.54
CA SER A 164 -7.13 -8.62 -24.04
C SER A 164 -8.64 -8.57 -23.80
N SER A 165 -9.20 -7.44 -23.29
CA SER A 165 -10.61 -7.36 -22.97
C SER A 165 -11.48 -7.41 -24.23
N GLU A 166 -12.45 -8.33 -24.24
CA GLU A 166 -13.54 -8.36 -25.23
C GLU A 166 -14.66 -7.36 -24.89
N HIS A 167 -14.58 -6.72 -23.70
CA HIS A 167 -15.57 -5.78 -23.16
C HIS A 167 -14.97 -4.41 -22.84
N ALA A 168 -13.97 -3.95 -23.64
CA ALA A 168 -13.19 -2.75 -23.37
C ALA A 168 -14.03 -1.51 -23.04
N LYS A 169 -15.16 -1.30 -23.77
CA LYS A 169 -16.06 -0.19 -23.47
C LYS A 169 -16.69 -0.31 -22.09
N ALA A 170 -17.18 -1.47 -21.70
CA ALA A 170 -17.80 -1.68 -20.38
C ALA A 170 -16.78 -1.54 -19.26
N ALA A 171 -15.53 -1.98 -19.49
CA ALA A 171 -14.42 -1.80 -18.55
C ALA A 171 -14.08 -0.31 -18.38
N ALA A 172 -14.00 0.46 -19.46
CA ALA A 172 -13.78 1.89 -19.40
C ALA A 172 -14.94 2.63 -18.70
N ASP A 173 -16.18 2.28 -19.02
CA ASP A 173 -17.37 2.83 -18.35
C ASP A 173 -17.37 2.51 -16.84
N PHE A 174 -16.85 1.33 -16.43
CA PHE A 174 -16.70 0.98 -15.02
C PHE A 174 -15.63 1.81 -14.31
N LEU A 175 -14.47 2.03 -14.93
CA LEU A 175 -13.44 2.89 -14.36
C LEU A 175 -13.94 4.34 -14.23
N ASP A 176 -14.66 4.85 -15.24
CA ASP A 176 -15.29 6.16 -15.18
C ASP A 176 -16.35 6.24 -14.08
N PHE A 177 -17.20 5.23 -13.93
CA PHE A 177 -18.17 5.12 -12.84
C PHE A 177 -17.48 5.17 -11.47
N CYS A 178 -16.39 4.45 -11.27
CA CYS A 178 -15.64 4.47 -10.02
C CYS A 178 -15.17 5.89 -9.65
N MET A 179 -14.80 6.70 -10.64
CA MET A 179 -14.28 8.05 -10.44
C MET A 179 -15.37 9.12 -10.30
N ASN A 180 -16.44 9.00 -11.05
CA ASN A 180 -17.37 10.12 -11.28
C ASN A 180 -18.78 9.90 -10.67
N ASP A 181 -19.13 8.67 -10.27
CA ASP A 181 -20.41 8.41 -9.63
C ASP A 181 -20.36 8.68 -8.12
N ALA A 182 -21.32 9.47 -7.61
CA ALA A 182 -21.34 9.90 -6.21
C ALA A 182 -21.52 8.74 -5.21
N GLU A 183 -22.20 7.65 -5.58
CA GLU A 183 -22.36 6.49 -4.71
C GLU A 183 -21.09 5.63 -4.71
N ALA A 184 -20.42 5.49 -5.85
CA ALA A 184 -19.12 4.84 -5.94
C ALA A 184 -18.07 5.58 -5.09
N GLN A 185 -18.02 6.91 -5.17
CA GLN A 185 -17.12 7.74 -4.37
C GLN A 185 -17.34 7.56 -2.86
N LYS A 186 -18.59 7.47 -2.40
CA LYS A 186 -18.91 7.17 -0.98
C LYS A 186 -18.38 5.80 -0.54
N VAL A 187 -18.42 4.81 -1.44
CA VAL A 187 -17.88 3.48 -1.14
C VAL A 187 -16.37 3.55 -0.97
N TRP A 188 -15.66 4.23 -1.87
CA TRP A 188 -14.21 4.39 -1.77
C TRP A 188 -13.81 5.12 -0.48
N ALA A 189 -14.44 6.27 -0.19
CA ALA A 189 -14.19 7.02 1.04
C ALA A 189 -14.45 6.19 2.31
N LYS A 190 -15.52 5.37 2.32
CA LYS A 190 -15.83 4.47 3.43
C LYS A 190 -14.70 3.48 3.71
N TYR A 191 -13.94 3.08 2.71
CA TYR A 191 -12.83 2.14 2.83
C TYR A 191 -11.45 2.82 2.82
N GLY A 192 -11.38 4.12 3.13
CA GLY A 192 -10.13 4.84 3.32
C GLY A 192 -9.39 5.21 2.05
N PHE A 193 -10.07 5.22 0.90
CA PHE A 193 -9.51 5.72 -0.35
C PHE A 193 -9.97 7.14 -0.61
N GLU A 194 -9.07 7.98 -1.09
CA GLU A 194 -9.36 9.30 -1.61
C GLU A 194 -9.22 9.31 -3.13
N LEU A 195 -10.02 10.15 -3.81
CA LEU A 195 -9.88 10.31 -5.26
C LEU A 195 -8.60 11.09 -5.58
N PHE A 196 -7.93 10.67 -6.64
CA PHE A 196 -6.84 11.45 -7.22
C PHE A 196 -7.43 12.71 -7.88
N ALA A 197 -6.98 13.89 -7.43
CA ALA A 197 -7.48 15.20 -7.88
C ALA A 197 -6.69 15.74 -9.09
#